data_66afb7c6dab33fcdd831b03b4de015ba
#
_entry.id   66afb7c6dab33fcdd831b03b4de015ba
#
_cell.length_a   1.000
_cell.length_b   1.000
_cell.length_c   1.000
_cell.angle_alpha   90.00
_cell.angle_beta   90.00
_cell.angle_gamma   90.00
#
_symmetry.space_group_name_H-M   'P 1'
#
loop_
_entity.id
_entity.type
_entity.pdbx_description
1 polymer ?
#
loop_
_entity_poly.entity_id
_entity_poly.type
_entity_poly.pdbx_seq_one_letter_code
_entity_poly.pdbx_strand_id
1 'polypeptide(L)'
;MSSSVIEKFEAVMMPIAGKISSNKYLLAMRDSFSMLLPFIIVGSFFGIMEWVVLDPWGTVLGENGMNLGAAITGLTGDAYKASGFVGTLQMLQGLCNNVVTVGFGVFSFLLVMAFSYRLGGIWGGDKFSTALTAVGAFIIMTPQQVVTKAGEKLGGFDMNYFGNKGVLTAIIIATLASWLFVKLSNNEKMKIKMPETVPPAVAKSFEVLIPVFFTLGFFTVFSTVLANCQFMGAACLNDLIYSLIQAPLMGFSQGLGFSILYQGIVWFFWWFGIHGHNVTAAIQNMVYMPAQLANQAGDASYIFSNGFFEAGLMHIMGLVIAILIFSKKDSWRSVAKLGAPAMLFNIQEPIAFGLPIVLNPLLLIPYVLVPIVNTIIGYIAIGVLGIVPIFKYVVPWTMPLFFGGTIGTGSIMGGLLQLVWLAVDVVIYAPFVIVGNKMKDDVDEE
;
A
#
# COMPACT_ATOMS: atom_id res chain seq x y z
N MET A 1 9.22 30.09 -18.07
CA MET A 1 8.78 30.66 -16.80
C MET A 1 9.90 31.51 -16.26
N SER A 2 9.65 32.73 -15.75
CA SER A 2 10.72 33.56 -15.19
C SER A 2 11.26 32.88 -13.91
N SER A 3 12.58 32.97 -13.65
CA SER A 3 13.22 32.43 -12.44
C SER A 3 12.50 32.85 -11.16
N SER A 4 11.96 34.06 -11.13
CA SER A 4 11.23 34.61 -9.98
C SER A 4 9.91 33.87 -9.63
N VAL A 5 9.26 33.19 -10.57
CA VAL A 5 8.04 32.40 -10.30
C VAL A 5 8.40 31.06 -9.67
N ILE A 6 9.46 30.43 -10.16
CA ILE A 6 9.99 29.18 -9.62
C ILE A 6 10.50 29.40 -8.19
N GLU A 7 11.28 30.45 -7.95
CA GLU A 7 11.82 30.80 -6.64
C GLU A 7 10.69 31.08 -5.60
N LYS A 8 9.65 31.81 -5.99
CA LYS A 8 8.49 32.07 -5.11
C LYS A 8 7.73 30.81 -4.78
N PHE A 9 7.57 29.91 -5.76
CA PHE A 9 6.88 28.67 -5.57
C PHE A 9 7.69 27.72 -4.68
N GLU A 10 8.98 27.62 -4.91
CA GLU A 10 9.94 26.86 -4.09
C GLU A 10 9.93 27.34 -2.63
N ALA A 11 9.96 28.65 -2.40
CA ALA A 11 9.90 29.25 -1.08
C ALA A 11 8.62 28.89 -0.29
N VAL A 12 7.52 28.59 -0.97
CA VAL A 12 6.24 28.17 -0.33
C VAL A 12 6.18 26.64 -0.18
N MET A 13 6.58 25.90 -1.21
CA MET A 13 6.39 24.45 -1.24
C MET A 13 7.43 23.67 -0.43
N MET A 14 8.70 24.10 -0.42
CA MET A 14 9.75 23.43 0.35
C MET A 14 9.45 23.36 1.86
N PRO A 15 9.00 24.45 2.53
CA PRO A 15 8.61 24.37 3.94
C PRO A 15 7.42 23.44 4.20
N ILE A 16 6.44 23.43 3.30
CA ILE A 16 5.25 22.56 3.43
C ILE A 16 5.65 21.10 3.28
N ALA A 17 6.36 20.78 2.22
CA ALA A 17 6.84 19.42 1.97
C ALA A 17 7.80 18.95 3.08
N GLY A 18 8.69 19.83 3.55
CA GLY A 18 9.59 19.56 4.67
C GLY A 18 8.81 19.26 5.96
N LYS A 19 7.77 20.03 6.28
CA LYS A 19 6.92 19.75 7.45
C LYS A 19 6.18 18.42 7.36
N ILE A 20 5.68 18.06 6.18
CA ILE A 20 4.98 16.79 5.96
C ILE A 20 5.98 15.62 6.06
N SER A 21 7.09 15.70 5.33
CA SER A 21 8.10 14.63 5.27
C SER A 21 8.88 14.42 6.58
N SER A 22 8.96 15.47 7.44
CA SER A 22 9.58 15.38 8.76
C SER A 22 8.59 15.12 9.91
N ASN A 23 7.29 15.03 9.63
CA ASN A 23 6.29 14.79 10.67
C ASN A 23 6.46 13.38 11.26
N LYS A 24 6.83 13.31 12.54
CA LYS A 24 7.12 12.05 13.23
C LYS A 24 5.96 11.06 13.25
N TYR A 25 4.71 11.51 13.22
CA TYR A 25 3.53 10.64 13.21
C TYR A 25 3.29 10.03 11.81
N LEU A 26 3.44 10.85 10.76
CA LEU A 26 3.35 10.37 9.38
C LEU A 26 4.50 9.40 9.05
N LEU A 27 5.71 9.70 9.54
CA LEU A 27 6.86 8.80 9.43
C LEU A 27 6.61 7.48 10.17
N ALA A 28 6.09 7.54 11.41
CA ALA A 28 5.76 6.34 12.17
C ALA A 28 4.71 5.48 11.45
N MET A 29 3.69 6.10 10.86
CA MET A 29 2.66 5.40 10.08
C MET A 29 3.29 4.74 8.85
N ARG A 30 4.03 5.49 8.02
CA ARG A 30 4.74 4.95 6.85
C ARG A 30 5.66 3.78 7.23
N ASP A 31 6.49 3.96 8.26
CA ASP A 31 7.43 2.93 8.70
C ASP A 31 6.69 1.67 9.20
N SER A 32 5.53 1.83 9.83
CA SER A 32 4.72 0.70 10.29
C SER A 32 4.16 -0.11 9.12
N PHE A 33 3.66 0.55 8.05
CA PHE A 33 3.27 -0.15 6.82
C PHE A 33 4.47 -0.83 6.17
N SER A 34 5.63 -0.17 6.13
CA SER A 34 6.87 -0.75 5.59
C SER A 34 7.32 -2.01 6.36
N MET A 35 7.14 -2.04 7.68
CA MET A 35 7.42 -3.25 8.49
C MET A 35 6.52 -4.44 8.13
N LEU A 36 5.34 -4.20 7.58
CA LEU A 36 4.39 -5.24 7.17
C LEU A 36 4.60 -5.70 5.73
N LEU A 37 5.37 -4.98 4.90
CA LEU A 37 5.62 -5.35 3.51
C LEU A 37 6.09 -6.79 3.32
N PRO A 38 7.01 -7.37 4.11
CA PRO A 38 7.41 -8.76 3.95
C PRO A 38 6.24 -9.75 4.06
N PHE A 39 5.31 -9.51 5.01
CA PHE A 39 4.12 -10.35 5.20
C PHE A 39 3.16 -10.23 4.00
N ILE A 40 2.97 -9.00 3.50
CA ILE A 40 2.13 -8.73 2.34
C ILE A 40 2.71 -9.40 1.09
N ILE A 41 4.02 -9.26 0.85
CA ILE A 41 4.69 -9.84 -0.32
C ILE A 41 4.63 -11.37 -0.28
N VAL A 42 4.94 -11.98 0.86
CA VAL A 42 4.85 -13.43 1.03
C VAL A 42 3.41 -13.90 0.88
N GLY A 43 2.44 -13.22 1.51
CA GLY A 43 1.02 -13.50 1.35
C GLY A 43 0.56 -13.40 -0.12
N SER A 44 1.05 -12.39 -0.87
CA SER A 44 0.76 -12.24 -2.30
C SER A 44 1.34 -13.38 -3.13
N PHE A 45 2.57 -13.80 -2.85
CA PHE A 45 3.19 -14.93 -3.54
C PHE A 45 2.36 -16.21 -3.37
N PHE A 46 1.98 -16.53 -2.13
CA PHE A 46 1.13 -17.69 -1.85
C PHE A 46 -0.29 -17.51 -2.41
N GLY A 47 -0.82 -16.28 -2.47
CA GLY A 47 -2.08 -15.99 -3.13
C GLY A 47 -2.03 -16.22 -4.63
N ILE A 48 -0.94 -15.87 -5.32
CA ILE A 48 -0.73 -16.20 -6.72
C ILE A 48 -0.68 -17.71 -6.92
N MET A 49 0.05 -18.42 -6.05
CA MET A 49 0.07 -19.88 -6.09
C MET A 49 -1.34 -20.47 -5.91
N GLU A 50 -2.13 -19.97 -4.95
CA GLU A 50 -3.47 -20.45 -4.64
C GLU A 50 -4.46 -20.19 -5.77
N TRP A 51 -4.53 -18.94 -6.27
CA TRP A 51 -5.62 -18.50 -7.16
C TRP A 51 -5.26 -18.49 -8.65
N VAL A 52 -3.98 -18.59 -9.00
CA VAL A 52 -3.54 -18.59 -10.39
C VAL A 52 -2.98 -19.94 -10.78
N VAL A 53 -2.01 -20.47 -10.00
CA VAL A 53 -1.29 -21.69 -10.36
C VAL A 53 -2.05 -22.96 -9.98
N LEU A 54 -2.58 -23.02 -8.74
CA LEU A 54 -3.22 -24.19 -8.16
C LEU A 54 -4.74 -24.21 -8.32
N ASP A 55 -5.34 -23.15 -8.86
CA ASP A 55 -6.79 -23.09 -9.06
C ASP A 55 -7.21 -24.04 -10.19
N PRO A 56 -7.93 -25.16 -9.89
CA PRO A 56 -8.33 -26.12 -10.90
C PRO A 56 -9.23 -25.54 -11.99
N TRP A 57 -9.88 -24.40 -11.69
CA TRP A 57 -10.83 -23.68 -12.57
C TRP A 57 -10.24 -22.39 -13.14
N GLY A 58 -9.05 -22.04 -12.70
CA GLY A 58 -8.38 -20.77 -12.99
C GLY A 58 -7.70 -20.71 -14.36
N THR A 59 -6.97 -19.62 -14.55
CA THR A 59 -6.35 -19.27 -15.84
C THR A 59 -5.34 -20.32 -16.34
N VAL A 60 -4.63 -20.99 -15.42
CA VAL A 60 -3.57 -21.95 -15.79
C VAL A 60 -4.15 -23.35 -16.01
N LEU A 61 -4.93 -23.85 -15.06
CA LEU A 61 -5.39 -25.24 -15.06
C LEU A 61 -6.79 -25.42 -15.64
N GLY A 62 -7.65 -24.40 -15.55
CA GLY A 62 -9.07 -24.47 -15.91
C GLY A 62 -9.35 -24.47 -17.42
N GLU A 63 -10.52 -24.99 -17.79
CA GLU A 63 -11.01 -25.12 -19.19
C GLU A 63 -11.15 -23.74 -19.90
N ASN A 64 -11.40 -22.68 -19.16
CA ASN A 64 -11.51 -21.31 -19.70
C ASN A 64 -10.15 -20.59 -19.81
N GLY A 65 -9.06 -21.24 -19.48
CA GLY A 65 -7.70 -20.73 -19.55
C GLY A 65 -6.78 -21.53 -20.47
N MET A 66 -5.57 -21.82 -19.97
CA MET A 66 -4.59 -22.64 -20.71
C MET A 66 -4.97 -24.13 -20.76
N ASN A 67 -5.94 -24.55 -19.95
CA ASN A 67 -6.46 -25.91 -19.84
C ASN A 67 -5.38 -26.98 -19.56
N LEU A 68 -4.33 -26.61 -18.83
CA LEU A 68 -3.23 -27.53 -18.49
C LEU A 68 -3.71 -28.66 -17.59
N GLY A 69 -4.78 -28.47 -16.81
CA GLY A 69 -5.37 -29.52 -15.98
C GLY A 69 -5.85 -30.69 -16.80
N ALA A 70 -6.55 -30.46 -17.92
CA ALA A 70 -6.95 -31.49 -18.85
C ALA A 70 -5.76 -32.14 -19.58
N ALA A 71 -4.76 -31.33 -19.95
CA ALA A 71 -3.53 -31.84 -20.59
C ALA A 71 -2.73 -32.79 -19.68
N ILE A 72 -2.67 -32.50 -18.38
CA ILE A 72 -1.94 -33.30 -17.37
C ILE A 72 -2.69 -34.60 -17.04
N THR A 73 -4.04 -34.48 -16.88
CA THR A 73 -4.82 -35.63 -16.37
C THR A 73 -5.46 -36.48 -17.47
N GLY A 74 -5.59 -35.93 -18.67
CA GLY A 74 -6.38 -36.53 -19.75
C GLY A 74 -7.89 -36.52 -19.50
N LEU A 75 -8.35 -35.80 -18.46
CA LEU A 75 -9.75 -35.75 -18.03
C LEU A 75 -10.36 -34.35 -18.30
N THR A 76 -11.65 -34.34 -18.60
CA THR A 76 -12.44 -33.09 -18.83
C THR A 76 -13.76 -33.14 -18.10
N GLY A 77 -14.42 -31.99 -17.94
CA GLY A 77 -15.75 -31.86 -17.36
C GLY A 77 -15.84 -32.44 -15.93
N ASP A 78 -16.89 -33.24 -15.68
CA ASP A 78 -17.15 -33.78 -14.33
C ASP A 78 -16.14 -34.85 -13.91
N ALA A 79 -15.53 -35.58 -14.85
CA ALA A 79 -14.45 -36.52 -14.54
C ALA A 79 -13.20 -35.81 -14.03
N TYR A 80 -12.86 -34.63 -14.57
CA TYR A 80 -11.78 -33.80 -14.07
C TYR A 80 -12.09 -33.28 -12.66
N LYS A 81 -13.32 -32.78 -12.44
CA LYS A 81 -13.77 -32.27 -11.14
C LYS A 81 -13.68 -33.31 -10.03
N ALA A 82 -14.04 -34.56 -10.33
CA ALA A 82 -14.02 -35.66 -9.37
C ALA A 82 -12.65 -36.32 -9.22
N SER A 83 -11.63 -35.85 -9.94
CA SER A 83 -10.30 -36.48 -9.95
C SER A 83 -9.53 -36.25 -8.65
N GLY A 84 -8.70 -37.20 -8.26
CA GLY A 84 -7.76 -37.07 -7.14
C GLY A 84 -6.75 -35.91 -7.34
N PHE A 85 -6.48 -35.53 -8.59
CA PHE A 85 -5.65 -34.41 -8.95
C PHE A 85 -6.25 -33.10 -8.43
N VAL A 86 -7.54 -32.86 -8.69
CA VAL A 86 -8.27 -31.67 -8.18
C VAL A 86 -8.30 -31.67 -6.65
N GLY A 87 -8.54 -32.83 -6.01
CA GLY A 87 -8.47 -32.95 -4.56
C GLY A 87 -7.10 -32.58 -3.98
N THR A 88 -6.02 -32.97 -4.65
CA THR A 88 -4.65 -32.59 -4.26
C THR A 88 -4.42 -31.07 -4.41
N LEU A 89 -4.89 -30.47 -5.52
CA LEU A 89 -4.79 -29.03 -5.74
C LEU A 89 -5.53 -28.26 -4.64
N GLN A 90 -6.76 -28.64 -4.30
CA GLN A 90 -7.54 -28.03 -3.23
C GLN A 90 -6.85 -28.13 -1.86
N MET A 91 -6.23 -29.26 -1.56
CA MET A 91 -5.42 -29.41 -0.34
C MET A 91 -4.23 -28.43 -0.34
N LEU A 92 -3.51 -28.31 -1.46
CA LEU A 92 -2.39 -27.36 -1.59
C LEU A 92 -2.86 -25.90 -1.53
N GLN A 93 -4.01 -25.57 -2.12
CA GLN A 93 -4.65 -24.25 -1.95
C GLN A 93 -4.93 -23.93 -0.47
N GLY A 94 -5.46 -24.90 0.29
CA GLY A 94 -5.67 -24.73 1.73
C GLY A 94 -4.40 -24.42 2.52
N LEU A 95 -3.26 -25.03 2.13
CA LEU A 95 -1.95 -24.70 2.72
C LEU A 95 -1.52 -23.28 2.36
N CYS A 96 -1.69 -22.88 1.10
CA CYS A 96 -1.38 -21.51 0.67
C CYS A 96 -2.24 -20.47 1.40
N ASN A 97 -3.54 -20.73 1.57
CA ASN A 97 -4.49 -19.84 2.24
C ASN A 97 -4.09 -19.52 3.69
N ASN A 98 -3.43 -20.42 4.40
CA ASN A 98 -2.92 -20.14 5.74
C ASN A 98 -1.90 -18.99 5.73
N VAL A 99 -1.03 -18.93 4.73
CA VAL A 99 -0.04 -17.85 4.57
C VAL A 99 -0.70 -16.57 4.07
N VAL A 100 -1.65 -16.69 3.14
CA VAL A 100 -2.46 -15.57 2.65
C VAL A 100 -3.19 -14.89 3.82
N THR A 101 -3.76 -15.66 4.75
CA THR A 101 -4.42 -15.13 5.93
C THR A 101 -3.47 -14.30 6.80
N VAL A 102 -2.22 -14.71 6.98
CA VAL A 102 -1.21 -13.92 7.72
C VAL A 102 -0.86 -12.63 6.97
N GLY A 103 -0.77 -12.66 5.65
CA GLY A 103 -0.44 -11.50 4.84
C GLY A 103 -1.56 -10.45 4.80
N PHE A 104 -2.82 -10.88 4.74
CA PHE A 104 -3.97 -10.00 4.48
C PHE A 104 -5.09 -10.10 5.51
N GLY A 105 -5.43 -11.32 5.94
CA GLY A 105 -6.56 -11.56 6.83
C GLY A 105 -6.40 -10.94 8.21
N VAL A 106 -5.15 -10.76 8.69
CA VAL A 106 -4.83 -10.15 9.99
C VAL A 106 -4.01 -8.86 9.86
N PHE A 107 -4.05 -8.22 8.70
CA PHE A 107 -3.25 -7.03 8.40
C PHE A 107 -3.45 -5.90 9.40
N SER A 108 -4.71 -5.54 9.73
CA SER A 108 -5.02 -4.47 10.66
C SER A 108 -4.56 -4.77 12.09
N PHE A 109 -4.63 -6.04 12.50
CA PHE A 109 -4.12 -6.49 13.77
C PHE A 109 -2.60 -6.30 13.88
N LEU A 110 -1.85 -6.69 12.85
CA LEU A 110 -0.41 -6.48 12.78
C LEU A 110 -0.07 -4.98 12.71
N LEU A 111 -0.89 -4.18 12.02
CA LEU A 111 -0.73 -2.74 11.91
C LEU A 111 -0.87 -2.05 13.28
N VAL A 112 -1.88 -2.42 14.08
CA VAL A 112 -2.00 -1.91 15.46
C VAL A 112 -0.73 -2.13 16.23
N MET A 113 -0.17 -3.33 16.20
CA MET A 113 1.07 -3.67 16.89
C MET A 113 2.25 -2.83 16.42
N ALA A 114 2.49 -2.78 15.11
CA ALA A 114 3.61 -2.06 14.52
C ALA A 114 3.53 -0.55 14.77
N PHE A 115 2.34 0.03 14.57
CA PHE A 115 2.14 1.47 14.71
C PHE A 115 2.22 1.92 16.17
N SER A 116 1.59 1.17 17.10
CA SER A 116 1.67 1.46 18.53
C SER A 116 3.09 1.31 19.09
N TYR A 117 3.85 0.37 18.58
CA TYR A 117 5.27 0.24 18.93
C TYR A 117 6.08 1.50 18.57
N ARG A 118 5.83 2.08 17.38
CA ARG A 118 6.44 3.34 16.95
C ARG A 118 5.96 4.52 17.79
N LEU A 119 4.65 4.62 18.02
CA LEU A 119 4.06 5.70 18.82
C LEU A 119 4.55 5.68 20.27
N GLY A 120 4.69 4.49 20.88
CA GLY A 120 5.25 4.34 22.21
C GLY A 120 6.64 4.98 22.33
N GLY A 121 7.51 4.76 21.32
CA GLY A 121 8.82 5.40 21.27
C GLY A 121 8.76 6.91 21.09
N ILE A 122 7.84 7.42 20.26
CA ILE A 122 7.67 8.86 20.03
C ILE A 122 7.24 9.61 21.29
N TRP A 123 6.40 8.99 22.12
CA TRP A 123 5.88 9.59 23.36
C TRP A 123 6.67 9.25 24.61
N GLY A 124 7.81 8.55 24.45
CA GLY A 124 8.71 8.23 25.56
C GLY A 124 8.19 7.13 26.51
N GLY A 125 7.33 6.25 26.00
CA GLY A 125 6.84 5.07 26.71
C GLY A 125 7.62 3.80 26.36
N ASP A 126 7.34 2.72 27.11
CA ASP A 126 7.83 1.40 26.76
C ASP A 126 7.14 0.91 25.48
N LYS A 127 7.91 0.72 24.42
CA LYS A 127 7.40 0.40 23.08
C LYS A 127 6.60 -0.89 23.05
N PHE A 128 7.09 -1.92 23.73
CA PHE A 128 6.46 -3.25 23.69
C PHE A 128 5.18 -3.28 24.52
N SER A 129 5.19 -2.75 25.74
CA SER A 129 3.97 -2.65 26.57
C SER A 129 2.91 -1.77 25.93
N THR A 130 3.31 -0.68 25.24
CA THR A 130 2.41 0.16 24.47
C THR A 130 1.74 -0.64 23.36
N ALA A 131 2.51 -1.42 22.59
CA ALA A 131 1.98 -2.23 21.49
C ALA A 131 1.02 -3.30 21.99
N LEU A 132 1.36 -4.04 23.06
CA LEU A 132 0.50 -5.07 23.63
C LEU A 132 -0.82 -4.47 24.17
N THR A 133 -0.75 -3.33 24.84
CA THR A 133 -1.95 -2.65 25.38
C THR A 133 -2.86 -2.18 24.26
N ALA A 134 -2.30 -1.63 23.17
CA ALA A 134 -3.08 -1.20 22.03
C ALA A 134 -3.71 -2.37 21.27
N VAL A 135 -3.01 -3.50 21.14
CA VAL A 135 -3.57 -4.76 20.60
C VAL A 135 -4.74 -5.22 21.47
N GLY A 136 -4.59 -5.22 22.80
CA GLY A 136 -5.69 -5.53 23.73
C GLY A 136 -6.90 -4.62 23.53
N ALA A 137 -6.67 -3.31 23.39
CA ALA A 137 -7.73 -2.33 23.11
C ALA A 137 -8.41 -2.60 21.76
N PHE A 138 -7.67 -2.95 20.72
CA PHE A 138 -8.22 -3.29 19.40
C PHE A 138 -9.12 -4.54 19.46
N ILE A 139 -8.69 -5.56 20.18
CA ILE A 139 -9.48 -6.79 20.41
C ILE A 139 -10.78 -6.45 21.16
N ILE A 140 -10.72 -5.61 22.21
CA ILE A 140 -11.90 -5.17 22.98
C ILE A 140 -12.90 -4.41 22.11
N MET A 141 -12.40 -3.58 21.18
CA MET A 141 -13.23 -2.78 20.28
C MET A 141 -13.78 -3.57 19.09
N THR A 142 -13.30 -4.79 18.87
CA THR A 142 -13.78 -5.69 17.81
C THR A 142 -14.84 -6.63 18.38
N PRO A 143 -15.98 -6.84 17.68
CA PRO A 143 -17.01 -7.78 18.14
C PRO A 143 -16.44 -9.18 18.37
N GLN A 144 -16.75 -9.75 19.54
CA GLN A 144 -16.33 -11.11 19.94
C GLN A 144 -17.41 -12.15 19.67
N GLN A 145 -18.36 -11.82 18.83
CA GLN A 145 -19.43 -12.72 18.38
C GLN A 145 -19.60 -12.58 16.87
N VAL A 146 -19.73 -13.70 16.21
CA VAL A 146 -20.05 -13.79 14.78
C VAL A 146 -21.48 -14.29 14.65
N VAL A 147 -22.28 -13.62 13.82
CA VAL A 147 -23.65 -14.04 13.50
C VAL A 147 -23.60 -14.92 12.25
N THR A 148 -24.00 -16.17 12.37
CA THR A 148 -24.07 -17.10 11.25
C THR A 148 -25.19 -16.71 10.26
N LYS A 149 -25.19 -17.28 9.06
CA LYS A 149 -26.28 -17.10 8.09
C LYS A 149 -27.65 -17.59 8.62
N ALA A 150 -27.66 -18.49 9.61
CA ALA A 150 -28.87 -18.97 10.29
C ALA A 150 -29.32 -18.04 11.44
N GLY A 151 -28.60 -16.94 11.71
CA GLY A 151 -28.91 -16.01 12.79
C GLY A 151 -28.35 -16.41 14.17
N GLU A 152 -27.61 -17.50 14.27
CA GLU A 152 -26.98 -17.94 15.50
C GLU A 152 -25.76 -17.10 15.86
N LYS A 153 -25.63 -16.77 17.16
CA LYS A 153 -24.45 -16.05 17.67
C LYS A 153 -23.44 -17.04 18.20
N LEU A 154 -22.27 -17.10 17.55
CA LEU A 154 -21.16 -17.92 18.00
C LEU A 154 -20.05 -17.03 18.55
N GLY A 155 -19.35 -17.50 19.60
CA GLY A 155 -18.12 -16.83 20.08
C GLY A 155 -17.02 -16.92 19.03
N GLY A 156 -16.44 -15.78 18.67
CA GLY A 156 -15.40 -15.70 17.65
C GLY A 156 -15.23 -14.29 17.12
N PHE A 157 -14.27 -14.14 16.22
CA PHE A 157 -13.99 -12.86 15.54
C PHE A 157 -14.29 -12.96 14.05
N ASP A 158 -14.94 -11.95 13.50
CA ASP A 158 -15.00 -11.79 12.04
C ASP A 158 -13.65 -11.30 11.54
N MET A 159 -12.99 -12.12 10.72
CA MET A 159 -11.67 -11.83 10.16
C MET A 159 -11.64 -10.56 9.32
N ASN A 160 -12.78 -10.11 8.77
CA ASN A 160 -12.86 -8.86 8.03
C ASN A 160 -12.43 -7.65 8.87
N TYR A 161 -12.65 -7.66 10.19
CA TYR A 161 -12.22 -6.57 11.08
C TYR A 161 -10.72 -6.61 11.39
N PHE A 162 -10.06 -7.76 11.20
CA PHE A 162 -8.61 -7.88 11.31
C PHE A 162 -7.91 -7.59 9.98
N GLY A 163 -8.63 -7.69 8.85
CA GLY A 163 -8.16 -7.38 7.50
C GLY A 163 -8.44 -5.93 7.06
N ASN A 164 -8.93 -5.78 5.84
CA ASN A 164 -9.11 -4.48 5.15
C ASN A 164 -10.07 -3.51 5.85
N LYS A 165 -11.18 -3.99 6.39
CA LYS A 165 -12.19 -3.14 7.06
C LYS A 165 -11.67 -2.53 8.36
N GLY A 166 -10.67 -3.14 8.98
CA GLY A 166 -10.11 -2.69 10.25
C GLY A 166 -9.00 -1.64 10.12
N VAL A 167 -8.51 -1.30 8.93
CA VAL A 167 -7.28 -0.49 8.76
C VAL A 167 -7.39 0.88 9.43
N LEU A 168 -8.42 1.66 9.14
CA LEU A 168 -8.58 2.98 9.77
C LEU A 168 -8.87 2.87 11.27
N THR A 169 -9.68 1.90 11.67
CA THR A 169 -9.94 1.61 13.09
C THR A 169 -8.65 1.26 13.82
N ALA A 170 -7.80 0.44 13.20
CA ALA A 170 -6.48 0.10 13.72
C ALA A 170 -5.61 1.34 13.99
N ILE A 171 -5.54 2.27 13.04
CA ILE A 171 -4.79 3.53 13.19
C ILE A 171 -5.35 4.39 14.34
N ILE A 172 -6.68 4.52 14.41
CA ILE A 172 -7.34 5.32 15.45
C ILE A 172 -7.11 4.69 16.84
N ILE A 173 -7.38 3.39 16.98
CA ILE A 173 -7.21 2.70 18.28
C ILE A 173 -5.73 2.68 18.67
N ALA A 174 -4.82 2.37 17.75
CA ALA A 174 -3.39 2.42 18.01
C ALA A 174 -2.96 3.78 18.56
N THR A 175 -3.46 4.87 17.94
CA THR A 175 -3.15 6.23 18.38
C THR A 175 -3.70 6.52 19.77
N LEU A 176 -5.00 6.29 19.97
CA LEU A 176 -5.67 6.63 21.24
C LEU A 176 -5.19 5.74 22.40
N ALA A 177 -5.06 4.43 22.17
CA ALA A 177 -4.61 3.50 23.21
C ALA A 177 -3.14 3.75 23.59
N SER A 178 -2.27 3.96 22.61
CA SER A 178 -0.87 4.29 22.87
C SER A 178 -0.73 5.62 23.61
N TRP A 179 -1.47 6.66 23.20
CA TRP A 179 -1.44 7.95 23.88
C TRP A 179 -1.91 7.84 25.34
N LEU A 180 -3.04 7.16 25.56
CA LEU A 180 -3.60 7.01 26.91
C LEU A 180 -2.65 6.20 27.80
N PHE A 181 -2.20 5.03 27.30
CA PHE A 181 -1.29 4.16 28.04
C PHE A 181 0.03 4.89 28.39
N VAL A 182 0.68 5.54 27.43
CA VAL A 182 1.95 6.25 27.68
C VAL A 182 1.74 7.40 28.65
N LYS A 183 0.64 8.16 28.52
CA LYS A 183 0.31 9.24 29.46
C LYS A 183 0.14 8.73 30.89
N LEU A 184 -0.52 7.58 31.05
CA LEU A 184 -0.70 6.95 32.38
C LEU A 184 0.63 6.35 32.90
N SER A 185 1.38 5.65 32.05
CA SER A 185 2.64 5.00 32.46
C SER A 185 3.76 5.97 32.80
N ASN A 186 3.72 7.19 32.25
CA ASN A 186 4.68 8.25 32.59
C ASN A 186 4.28 9.01 33.88
N ASN A 187 3.12 8.71 34.47
CA ASN A 187 2.70 9.32 35.74
C ASN A 187 3.17 8.45 36.91
N GLU A 188 4.11 8.99 37.72
CA GLU A 188 4.68 8.30 38.89
C GLU A 188 3.62 7.78 39.88
N LYS A 189 2.46 8.44 39.99
CA LYS A 189 1.35 8.01 40.87
C LYS A 189 0.64 6.75 40.38
N MET A 190 0.83 6.38 39.11
CA MET A 190 0.22 5.20 38.50
C MET A 190 1.18 4.01 38.45
N LYS A 191 2.41 4.16 38.95
CA LYS A 191 3.42 3.09 38.95
C LYS A 191 3.43 2.34 40.29
N ILE A 192 3.40 1.01 40.20
CA ILE A 192 3.64 0.14 41.36
C ILE A 192 5.17 -0.01 41.47
N LYS A 193 5.73 0.58 42.52
CA LYS A 193 7.17 0.49 42.81
C LYS A 193 7.45 -0.81 43.54
N MET A 194 8.30 -1.65 42.96
CA MET A 194 8.72 -2.91 43.55
C MET A 194 10.06 -2.71 44.28
N PRO A 195 10.35 -3.51 45.36
CA PRO A 195 11.63 -3.52 46.03
C PRO A 195 12.78 -3.89 45.07
N GLU A 196 13.99 -3.38 45.33
CA GLU A 196 15.19 -3.64 44.51
C GLU A 196 15.59 -5.12 44.42
N THR A 197 15.08 -5.95 45.34
CA THR A 197 15.28 -7.42 45.34
C THR A 197 14.50 -8.14 44.22
N VAL A 198 13.54 -7.47 43.58
CA VAL A 198 12.73 -8.05 42.52
C VAL A 198 13.48 -7.94 41.18
N PRO A 199 13.54 -9.02 40.37
CA PRO A 199 14.18 -8.96 39.06
C PRO A 199 13.60 -7.83 38.20
N PRO A 200 14.41 -7.08 37.46
CA PRO A 200 13.98 -5.87 36.70
C PRO A 200 12.83 -6.13 35.71
N ALA A 201 12.82 -7.30 35.07
CA ALA A 201 11.75 -7.66 34.13
C ALA A 201 10.37 -7.82 34.81
N VAL A 202 10.39 -8.39 36.04
CA VAL A 202 9.18 -8.54 36.86
C VAL A 202 8.71 -7.19 37.38
N ALA A 203 9.64 -6.39 37.93
CA ALA A 203 9.36 -5.04 38.45
C ALA A 203 8.69 -4.17 37.34
N LYS A 204 9.23 -4.22 36.13
CA LYS A 204 8.68 -3.49 34.96
C LYS A 204 7.25 -3.92 34.61
N SER A 205 6.92 -5.21 34.74
CA SER A 205 5.56 -5.71 34.49
C SER A 205 4.54 -5.18 35.48
N PHE A 206 4.93 -5.05 36.76
CA PHE A 206 4.07 -4.46 37.80
C PHE A 206 3.95 -2.93 37.64
N GLU A 207 5.00 -2.27 37.20
CA GLU A 207 5.02 -0.81 36.98
C GLU A 207 3.92 -0.38 35.98
N VAL A 208 3.67 -1.17 34.95
CA VAL A 208 2.67 -0.85 33.91
C VAL A 208 1.27 -1.41 34.19
N LEU A 209 1.06 -2.16 35.28
CA LEU A 209 -0.20 -2.85 35.59
C LEU A 209 -1.38 -1.88 35.67
N ILE A 210 -1.24 -0.81 36.46
CA ILE A 210 -2.29 0.21 36.64
C ILE A 210 -2.59 0.95 35.33
N PRO A 211 -1.58 1.45 34.55
CA PRO A 211 -1.79 2.01 33.21
C PRO A 211 -2.53 1.08 32.27
N VAL A 212 -2.18 -0.22 32.20
CA VAL A 212 -2.89 -1.22 31.38
C VAL A 212 -4.35 -1.35 31.81
N PHE A 213 -4.59 -1.51 33.13
CA PHE A 213 -5.95 -1.65 33.69
C PHE A 213 -6.85 -0.48 33.30
N PHE A 214 -6.41 0.75 33.48
CA PHE A 214 -7.22 1.92 33.13
C PHE A 214 -7.36 2.10 31.62
N THR A 215 -6.34 1.79 30.84
CA THR A 215 -6.42 1.88 29.37
C THR A 215 -7.40 0.88 28.82
N LEU A 216 -7.29 -0.39 29.17
CA LEU A 216 -8.22 -1.43 28.71
C LEU A 216 -9.63 -1.22 29.26
N GLY A 217 -9.75 -0.78 30.54
CA GLY A 217 -11.02 -0.42 31.16
C GLY A 217 -11.75 0.68 30.40
N PHE A 218 -11.03 1.73 30.00
CA PHE A 218 -11.58 2.80 29.16
C PHE A 218 -12.16 2.26 27.84
N PHE A 219 -11.40 1.45 27.11
CA PHE A 219 -11.88 0.86 25.86
C PHE A 219 -13.04 -0.12 26.05
N THR A 220 -13.08 -0.84 27.18
CA THR A 220 -14.21 -1.71 27.53
C THR A 220 -15.50 -0.91 27.72
N VAL A 221 -15.44 0.17 28.51
CA VAL A 221 -16.59 1.06 28.71
C VAL A 221 -17.01 1.68 27.38
N PHE A 222 -16.05 2.19 26.60
CA PHE A 222 -16.34 2.83 25.32
C PHE A 222 -16.98 1.85 24.32
N SER A 223 -16.46 0.62 24.20
CA SER A 223 -17.03 -0.44 23.35
C SER A 223 -18.47 -0.77 23.77
N THR A 224 -18.71 -0.90 25.09
CA THR A 224 -20.05 -1.20 25.64
C THR A 224 -21.05 -0.09 25.36
N VAL A 225 -20.65 1.17 25.56
CA VAL A 225 -21.50 2.34 25.24
C VAL A 225 -21.85 2.37 23.76
N LEU A 226 -20.86 2.17 22.89
CA LEU A 226 -21.07 2.19 21.44
C LEU A 226 -22.04 1.09 20.98
N ALA A 227 -21.87 -0.12 21.49
CA ALA A 227 -22.73 -1.26 21.17
C ALA A 227 -24.19 -1.06 21.62
N ASN A 228 -24.40 -0.40 22.76
CA ASN A 228 -25.76 -0.12 23.26
C ASN A 228 -26.42 1.08 22.59
N CYS A 229 -25.65 2.11 22.23
CA CYS A 229 -26.18 3.30 21.56
C CYS A 229 -26.52 3.06 20.08
N GLN A 230 -25.99 2.02 19.46
CA GLN A 230 -26.16 1.70 18.03
C GLN A 230 -26.07 2.94 17.14
N PHE A 231 -25.07 3.78 17.39
CA PHE A 231 -24.92 5.06 16.72
C PHE A 231 -24.87 4.86 15.19
N MET A 232 -25.83 5.47 14.49
CA MET A 232 -26.00 5.33 13.02
C MET A 232 -26.19 3.87 12.56
N GLY A 233 -26.73 2.98 13.40
CA GLY A 233 -26.93 1.57 13.09
C GLY A 233 -25.66 0.71 13.15
N ALA A 234 -24.51 1.28 13.54
CA ALA A 234 -23.27 0.54 13.68
C ALA A 234 -23.24 -0.25 14.99
N ALA A 235 -22.94 -1.54 14.89
CA ALA A 235 -22.83 -2.43 16.06
C ALA A 235 -21.48 -2.30 16.78
N CYS A 236 -20.45 -1.76 16.10
CA CYS A 236 -19.12 -1.59 16.65
C CYS A 236 -18.39 -0.40 16.00
N LEU A 237 -17.23 -0.04 16.57
CA LEU A 237 -16.42 1.06 16.05
C LEU A 237 -15.90 0.79 14.62
N ASN A 238 -15.59 -0.47 14.31
CA ASN A 238 -15.15 -0.86 12.97
C ASN A 238 -16.21 -0.54 11.91
N ASP A 239 -17.45 -0.91 12.13
CA ASP A 239 -18.55 -0.64 11.19
C ASP A 239 -18.81 0.86 11.06
N LEU A 240 -18.74 1.58 12.18
CA LEU A 240 -18.95 3.03 12.20
C LEU A 240 -17.87 3.74 11.37
N ILE A 241 -16.60 3.44 11.62
CA ILE A 241 -15.47 4.06 10.90
C ILE A 241 -15.47 3.62 9.44
N TYR A 242 -15.71 2.34 9.18
CA TYR A 242 -15.77 1.84 7.81
C TYR A 242 -16.86 2.56 6.99
N SER A 243 -18.09 2.60 7.50
CA SER A 243 -19.22 3.19 6.78
C SER A 243 -19.14 4.71 6.65
N LEU A 244 -18.67 5.41 7.69
CA LEU A 244 -18.64 6.88 7.70
C LEU A 244 -17.41 7.47 7.01
N ILE A 245 -16.27 6.80 7.07
CA ILE A 245 -14.99 7.36 6.63
C ILE A 245 -14.37 6.51 5.54
N GLN A 246 -14.11 5.23 5.81
CA GLN A 246 -13.28 4.41 4.92
C GLN A 246 -13.95 4.12 3.58
N ALA A 247 -15.21 3.65 3.58
CA ALA A 247 -15.91 3.32 2.35
C ALA A 247 -16.18 4.56 1.47
N PRO A 248 -16.66 5.72 1.99
CA PRO A 248 -16.78 6.94 1.21
C PRO A 248 -15.43 7.43 0.66
N LEU A 249 -14.36 7.39 1.47
CA LEU A 249 -13.04 7.82 1.05
C LEU A 249 -12.47 6.93 -0.05
N MET A 250 -12.61 5.60 0.08
CA MET A 250 -12.24 4.65 -0.98
C MET A 250 -13.08 4.87 -2.23
N GLY A 251 -14.41 5.05 -2.11
CA GLY A 251 -15.29 5.35 -3.23
C GLY A 251 -14.91 6.64 -3.95
N PHE A 252 -14.62 7.71 -3.22
CA PHE A 252 -14.17 8.98 -3.79
C PHE A 252 -12.82 8.85 -4.51
N SER A 253 -11.89 8.08 -3.95
CA SER A 253 -10.57 7.84 -4.53
C SER A 253 -10.58 7.03 -5.83
N GLN A 254 -11.69 6.32 -6.11
CA GLN A 254 -11.88 5.61 -7.38
C GLN A 254 -12.30 6.54 -8.52
N GLY A 255 -12.57 7.82 -8.23
CA GLY A 255 -12.79 8.85 -9.25
C GLY A 255 -11.51 9.14 -10.03
N LEU A 256 -11.59 9.12 -11.37
CA LEU A 256 -10.44 9.42 -12.25
C LEU A 256 -9.82 10.78 -11.92
N GLY A 257 -10.63 11.80 -11.62
CA GLY A 257 -10.16 13.15 -11.28
C GLY A 257 -9.28 13.17 -10.02
N PHE A 258 -9.66 12.44 -8.97
CA PHE A 258 -8.84 12.32 -7.76
C PHE A 258 -7.51 11.60 -8.03
N SER A 259 -7.55 10.52 -8.80
CA SER A 259 -6.35 9.75 -9.15
C SER A 259 -5.37 10.54 -10.02
N ILE A 260 -5.88 11.37 -10.94
CA ILE A 260 -5.08 12.33 -11.72
C ILE A 260 -4.42 13.36 -10.79
N LEU A 261 -5.21 13.95 -9.86
CA LEU A 261 -4.69 14.91 -8.90
C LEU A 261 -3.62 14.28 -7.99
N TYR A 262 -3.86 13.07 -7.50
CA TYR A 262 -2.91 12.32 -6.69
C TYR A 262 -1.58 12.12 -7.42
N GLN A 263 -1.62 11.60 -8.64
CA GLN A 263 -0.42 11.40 -9.47
C GLN A 263 0.28 12.72 -9.78
N GLY A 264 -0.48 13.75 -10.14
CA GLY A 264 0.07 15.08 -10.36
C GLY A 264 0.86 15.61 -9.14
N ILE A 265 0.32 15.44 -7.93
CA ILE A 265 0.99 15.84 -6.68
C ILE A 265 2.25 15.01 -6.44
N VAL A 266 2.18 13.68 -6.56
CA VAL A 266 3.33 12.78 -6.35
C VAL A 266 4.51 13.19 -7.22
N TRP A 267 4.28 13.29 -8.54
CA TRP A 267 5.36 13.55 -9.50
C TRP A 267 5.79 15.00 -9.53
N PHE A 268 4.92 15.92 -9.14
CA PHE A 268 5.29 17.30 -8.92
C PHE A 268 6.29 17.44 -7.76
N PHE A 269 6.09 16.75 -6.62
CA PHE A 269 7.09 16.72 -5.55
C PHE A 269 8.42 16.09 -5.98
N TRP A 270 8.36 15.03 -6.76
CA TRP A 270 9.57 14.43 -7.33
C TRP A 270 10.35 15.41 -8.22
N TRP A 271 9.65 16.22 -9.01
CA TRP A 271 10.30 17.27 -9.80
C TRP A 271 10.99 18.33 -8.92
N PHE A 272 10.50 18.57 -7.72
CA PHE A 272 11.19 19.41 -6.71
C PHE A 272 12.40 18.74 -6.06
N GLY A 273 12.74 17.52 -6.38
CA GLY A 273 13.78 16.74 -5.70
C GLY A 273 13.31 16.16 -4.36
N ILE A 274 12.02 16.20 -4.08
CA ILE A 274 11.42 15.63 -2.88
C ILE A 274 10.75 14.31 -3.25
N HIS A 275 11.01 13.26 -2.47
CA HIS A 275 10.43 11.94 -2.74
C HIS A 275 8.90 11.97 -2.59
N GLY A 276 8.18 12.15 -3.71
CA GLY A 276 6.73 12.40 -3.73
C GLY A 276 5.91 11.29 -3.07
N HIS A 277 6.27 10.01 -3.27
CA HIS A 277 5.58 8.90 -2.60
C HIS A 277 5.72 8.95 -1.08
N ASN A 278 6.84 9.42 -0.53
CA ASN A 278 6.99 9.61 0.91
C ASN A 278 6.08 10.73 1.43
N VAL A 279 5.94 11.82 0.69
CA VAL A 279 5.05 12.92 1.06
C VAL A 279 3.58 12.48 1.04
N THR A 280 3.20 11.68 0.08
CA THR A 280 1.82 11.21 -0.12
C THR A 280 1.54 9.85 0.53
N ALA A 281 2.50 9.28 1.27
CA ALA A 281 2.39 7.96 1.89
C ALA A 281 1.15 7.80 2.77
N ALA A 282 0.71 8.88 3.45
CA ALA A 282 -0.51 8.86 4.23
C ALA A 282 -1.74 8.52 3.37
N ILE A 283 -1.88 9.17 2.21
CA ILE A 283 -3.00 8.91 1.28
C ILE A 283 -2.87 7.49 0.73
N GLN A 284 -1.68 7.09 0.29
CA GLN A 284 -1.43 5.75 -0.24
C GLN A 284 -1.83 4.67 0.77
N ASN A 285 -1.39 4.78 2.01
CA ASN A 285 -1.62 3.77 3.04
C ASN A 285 -3.07 3.77 3.58
N MET A 286 -3.72 4.94 3.67
CA MET A 286 -5.07 5.04 4.23
C MET A 286 -6.17 4.79 3.20
N VAL A 287 -5.87 4.94 1.91
CA VAL A 287 -6.87 4.87 0.83
C VAL A 287 -6.58 3.71 -0.12
N TYR A 288 -5.41 3.72 -0.75
CA TYR A 288 -5.12 2.76 -1.83
C TYR A 288 -4.67 1.39 -1.34
N MET A 289 -4.04 1.31 -0.15
CA MET A 289 -3.72 0.01 0.45
C MET A 289 -4.98 -0.75 0.91
N PRO A 290 -5.97 -0.15 1.61
CA PRO A 290 -7.25 -0.81 1.89
C PRO A 290 -8.00 -1.24 0.63
N ALA A 291 -7.98 -0.43 -0.45
CA ALA A 291 -8.56 -0.80 -1.72
C ALA A 291 -7.86 -2.03 -2.33
N GLN A 292 -6.52 -2.10 -2.23
CA GLN A 292 -5.73 -3.26 -2.65
C GLN A 292 -6.10 -4.52 -1.85
N LEU A 293 -6.20 -4.40 -0.52
CA LEU A 293 -6.58 -5.52 0.35
C LEU A 293 -8.00 -6.02 0.04
N ALA A 294 -8.95 -5.10 -0.24
CA ALA A 294 -10.30 -5.45 -0.65
C ALA A 294 -10.34 -6.18 -2.00
N ASN A 295 -9.55 -5.73 -2.99
CA ASN A 295 -9.40 -6.43 -4.26
C ASN A 295 -8.87 -7.86 -4.06
N GLN A 296 -7.88 -8.01 -3.18
CA GLN A 296 -7.25 -9.29 -2.92
C GLN A 296 -8.18 -10.25 -2.17
N ALA A 297 -8.96 -9.75 -1.21
CA ALA A 297 -9.97 -10.53 -0.50
C ALA A 297 -11.16 -10.92 -1.40
N GLY A 298 -11.33 -10.26 -2.55
CA GLY A 298 -12.49 -10.45 -3.42
C GLY A 298 -13.75 -9.71 -2.94
N ASP A 299 -13.60 -8.82 -1.94
CA ASP A 299 -14.71 -8.03 -1.38
C ASP A 299 -15.16 -6.88 -2.30
N ALA A 300 -14.26 -6.44 -3.18
CA ALA A 300 -14.49 -5.33 -4.09
C ALA A 300 -13.62 -5.44 -5.35
N SER A 301 -13.91 -4.57 -6.32
CA SER A 301 -13.17 -4.46 -7.58
C SER A 301 -12.76 -3.01 -7.81
N TYR A 302 -11.83 -2.51 -6.99
CA TYR A 302 -11.29 -1.16 -7.09
C TYR A 302 -10.26 -1.06 -8.22
N ILE A 303 -10.44 -0.13 -9.15
CA ILE A 303 -9.50 0.14 -10.25
C ILE A 303 -8.22 0.74 -9.69
N PHE A 304 -8.38 1.83 -8.91
CA PHE A 304 -7.26 2.52 -8.31
C PHE A 304 -6.93 1.92 -6.95
N SER A 305 -5.88 1.14 -6.92
CA SER A 305 -5.34 0.47 -5.73
C SER A 305 -3.83 0.71 -5.63
N ASN A 306 -3.24 0.34 -4.52
CA ASN A 306 -1.79 0.45 -4.33
C ASN A 306 -1.02 -0.26 -5.46
N GLY A 307 -1.44 -1.46 -5.85
CA GLY A 307 -0.82 -2.22 -6.94
C GLY A 307 -0.90 -1.51 -8.29
N PHE A 308 -2.01 -0.81 -8.58
CA PHE A 308 -2.13 0.00 -9.80
C PHE A 308 -1.04 1.08 -9.86
N PHE A 309 -0.82 1.81 -8.76
CA PHE A 309 0.15 2.92 -8.75
C PHE A 309 1.60 2.44 -8.59
N GLU A 310 1.88 1.40 -7.83
CA GLU A 310 3.24 0.91 -7.63
C GLU A 310 3.74 0.02 -8.77
N ALA A 311 2.93 -0.94 -9.20
CA ALA A 311 3.33 -1.88 -10.24
C ALA A 311 3.10 -1.36 -11.67
N GLY A 312 2.25 -0.35 -11.83
CA GLY A 312 1.80 0.14 -13.12
C GLY A 312 2.64 1.26 -13.74
N LEU A 313 3.39 2.05 -12.96
CA LEU A 313 3.87 3.35 -13.43
C LEU A 313 5.39 3.50 -13.45
N MET A 314 6.04 2.86 -14.43
CA MET A 314 7.49 2.93 -14.65
C MET A 314 7.88 3.99 -15.72
N HIS A 315 7.29 5.17 -15.68
CA HIS A 315 7.40 6.16 -16.75
C HIS A 315 8.83 6.71 -17.00
N ILE A 316 9.72 6.67 -15.99
CA ILE A 316 11.10 7.11 -16.14
C ILE A 316 11.89 6.22 -17.12
N MET A 317 11.51 4.93 -17.25
CA MET A 317 12.09 4.08 -18.29
C MET A 317 11.79 4.64 -19.69
N GLY A 318 10.59 5.20 -19.89
CA GLY A 318 10.23 5.89 -21.14
C GLY A 318 11.16 7.09 -21.45
N LEU A 319 11.52 7.88 -20.42
CA LEU A 319 12.47 8.96 -20.54
C LEU A 319 13.87 8.43 -20.92
N VAL A 320 14.34 7.36 -20.25
CA VAL A 320 15.64 6.73 -20.57
C VAL A 320 15.69 6.29 -22.03
N ILE A 321 14.67 5.59 -22.50
CA ILE A 321 14.58 5.13 -23.90
C ILE A 321 14.53 6.34 -24.85
N ALA A 322 13.71 7.35 -24.55
CA ALA A 322 13.64 8.56 -25.37
C ALA A 322 15.02 9.27 -25.48
N ILE A 323 15.78 9.35 -24.39
CA ILE A 323 17.14 9.91 -24.38
C ILE A 323 18.08 9.06 -25.23
N LEU A 324 18.06 7.75 -25.08
CA LEU A 324 18.95 6.86 -25.83
C LEU A 324 18.70 6.92 -27.35
N ILE A 325 17.43 7.17 -27.75
CA ILE A 325 17.06 7.28 -29.18
C ILE A 325 17.27 8.68 -29.73
N PHE A 326 16.79 9.72 -29.03
CA PHE A 326 16.64 11.07 -29.60
C PHE A 326 17.63 12.10 -29.06
N SER A 327 18.32 11.85 -27.93
CA SER A 327 19.28 12.82 -27.41
C SER A 327 20.59 12.83 -28.21
N LYS A 328 21.09 14.03 -28.48
CA LYS A 328 22.40 14.29 -29.06
C LYS A 328 23.43 14.67 -27.99
N LYS A 329 23.02 14.90 -26.76
CA LYS A 329 23.88 15.25 -25.63
C LYS A 329 24.57 14.02 -25.06
N ASP A 330 25.89 13.98 -25.06
CA ASP A 330 26.66 12.87 -24.50
C ASP A 330 26.48 12.76 -22.98
N SER A 331 26.33 13.90 -22.28
CA SER A 331 26.01 13.96 -20.85
C SER A 331 24.74 13.19 -20.53
N TRP A 332 23.60 13.49 -21.18
CA TRP A 332 22.31 12.82 -20.95
C TRP A 332 22.37 11.36 -21.33
N ARG A 333 22.99 11.01 -22.46
CA ARG A 333 23.13 9.61 -22.91
C ARG A 333 23.97 8.78 -21.96
N SER A 334 25.02 9.35 -21.38
CA SER A 334 25.89 8.67 -20.41
C SER A 334 25.11 8.35 -19.12
N VAL A 335 24.38 9.32 -18.58
CA VAL A 335 23.54 9.10 -17.40
C VAL A 335 22.43 8.06 -17.68
N ALA A 336 21.77 8.16 -18.84
CA ALA A 336 20.74 7.20 -19.24
C ALA A 336 21.31 5.77 -19.36
N LYS A 337 22.50 5.58 -19.93
CA LYS A 337 23.14 4.26 -20.01
C LYS A 337 23.53 3.72 -18.64
N LEU A 338 24.07 4.56 -17.75
CA LEU A 338 24.47 4.15 -16.41
C LEU A 338 23.26 3.82 -15.51
N GLY A 339 22.18 4.59 -15.65
CA GLY A 339 20.98 4.38 -14.86
C GLY A 339 20.01 3.32 -15.41
N ALA A 340 20.10 2.96 -16.69
CA ALA A 340 19.19 1.99 -17.32
C ALA A 340 19.10 0.63 -16.60
N PRO A 341 20.18 0.00 -16.10
CA PRO A 341 20.10 -1.23 -15.34
C PRO A 341 19.27 -1.10 -14.06
N ALA A 342 19.40 0.01 -13.33
CA ALA A 342 18.61 0.29 -12.14
C ALA A 342 17.11 0.46 -12.47
N MET A 343 16.82 1.08 -13.62
CA MET A 343 15.46 1.28 -14.12
C MET A 343 14.74 -0.04 -14.47
N LEU A 344 15.46 -1.11 -14.80
CA LEU A 344 14.84 -2.43 -14.99
C LEU A 344 14.13 -2.91 -13.70
N PHE A 345 14.59 -2.43 -12.55
CA PHE A 345 14.02 -2.71 -11.23
C PHE A 345 13.28 -1.50 -10.65
N ASN A 346 12.84 -0.58 -11.49
CA ASN A 346 12.10 0.63 -11.11
C ASN A 346 12.84 1.57 -10.14
N ILE A 347 14.17 1.47 -10.05
CA ILE A 347 15.02 2.34 -9.21
C ILE A 347 15.39 3.57 -10.03
N GLN A 348 14.68 4.67 -9.80
CA GLN A 348 14.72 5.87 -10.64
C GLN A 348 15.75 6.93 -10.18
N GLU A 349 16.25 6.85 -8.95
CA GLU A 349 17.11 7.84 -8.34
C GLU A 349 18.37 8.17 -9.20
N PRO A 350 19.06 7.18 -9.82
CA PRO A 350 20.20 7.48 -10.67
C PRO A 350 19.85 8.37 -11.87
N ILE A 351 18.63 8.23 -12.39
CA ILE A 351 18.13 9.03 -13.51
C ILE A 351 17.60 10.37 -13.01
N ALA A 352 16.78 10.36 -11.96
CA ALA A 352 16.13 11.55 -11.42
C ALA A 352 17.14 12.61 -10.94
N PHE A 353 18.23 12.16 -10.32
CA PHE A 353 19.29 13.05 -9.81
C PHE A 353 20.51 13.16 -10.74
N GLY A 354 20.74 12.19 -11.62
CA GLY A 354 21.85 12.22 -12.57
C GLY A 354 21.55 13.04 -13.83
N LEU A 355 20.29 13.11 -14.25
CA LEU A 355 19.82 14.03 -15.25
C LEU A 355 19.37 15.34 -14.59
N PRO A 356 19.43 16.48 -15.30
CA PRO A 356 18.89 17.74 -14.78
C PRO A 356 17.35 17.73 -14.86
N ILE A 357 16.70 16.84 -14.10
CA ILE A 357 15.24 16.74 -14.01
C ILE A 357 14.72 17.67 -12.92
N VAL A 358 15.40 17.66 -11.76
CA VAL A 358 15.01 18.46 -10.60
C VAL A 358 15.05 19.94 -10.96
N LEU A 359 13.92 20.62 -10.72
CA LEU A 359 13.70 22.04 -11.02
C LEU A 359 13.91 22.44 -12.49
N ASN A 360 13.97 21.49 -13.40
CA ASN A 360 14.08 21.76 -14.83
C ASN A 360 12.72 22.05 -15.44
N PRO A 361 12.44 23.31 -15.90
CA PRO A 361 11.13 23.66 -16.44
C PRO A 361 10.76 22.91 -17.72
N LEU A 362 11.77 22.50 -18.52
CA LEU A 362 11.55 21.73 -19.74
C LEU A 362 10.99 20.35 -19.43
N LEU A 363 11.53 19.69 -18.40
CA LEU A 363 11.13 18.34 -18.01
C LEU A 363 9.95 18.29 -17.05
N LEU A 364 9.55 19.40 -16.41
CA LEU A 364 8.38 19.47 -15.53
C LEU A 364 7.13 18.92 -16.21
N ILE A 365 6.85 19.43 -17.42
CA ILE A 365 5.61 19.08 -18.14
C ILE A 365 5.55 17.57 -18.40
N PRO A 366 6.49 16.92 -19.09
CA PRO A 366 6.38 15.50 -19.37
C PRO A 366 6.50 14.67 -18.09
N TYR A 367 7.30 15.09 -17.11
CA TYR A 367 7.51 14.35 -15.87
C TYR A 367 6.24 14.21 -15.00
N VAL A 368 5.38 15.22 -15.03
CA VAL A 368 4.07 15.20 -14.35
C VAL A 368 2.96 14.66 -15.26
N LEU A 369 3.02 14.98 -16.55
CA LEU A 369 1.97 14.62 -17.51
C LEU A 369 1.94 13.12 -17.79
N VAL A 370 3.09 12.46 -17.92
CA VAL A 370 3.17 11.05 -18.31
C VAL A 370 2.43 10.13 -17.32
N PRO A 371 2.66 10.20 -15.99
CA PRO A 371 1.91 9.39 -15.04
C PRO A 371 0.40 9.68 -15.04
N ILE A 372 0.00 10.91 -15.33
CA ILE A 372 -1.42 11.27 -15.49
C ILE A 372 -2.01 10.56 -16.71
N VAL A 373 -1.32 10.61 -17.85
CA VAL A 373 -1.76 9.94 -19.09
C VAL A 373 -1.84 8.41 -18.87
N ASN A 374 -0.85 7.82 -18.21
CA ASN A 374 -0.85 6.40 -17.88
C ASN A 374 -2.01 6.02 -16.96
N THR A 375 -2.35 6.89 -15.98
CA THR A 375 -3.52 6.71 -15.12
C THR A 375 -4.81 6.70 -15.95
N ILE A 376 -4.95 7.60 -16.92
CA ILE A 376 -6.12 7.66 -17.82
C ILE A 376 -6.19 6.41 -18.70
N ILE A 377 -5.08 5.99 -19.31
CA ILE A 377 -5.02 4.78 -20.14
C ILE A 377 -5.39 3.54 -19.31
N GLY A 378 -4.83 3.41 -18.10
CA GLY A 378 -5.15 2.31 -17.20
C GLY A 378 -6.62 2.29 -16.79
N TYR A 379 -7.20 3.45 -16.47
CA TYR A 379 -8.64 3.58 -16.19
C TYR A 379 -9.51 3.14 -17.37
N ILE A 380 -9.14 3.55 -18.58
CA ILE A 380 -9.88 3.14 -19.79
C ILE A 380 -9.75 1.63 -20.01
N ALA A 381 -8.54 1.07 -19.93
CA ALA A 381 -8.29 -0.35 -20.20
C ALA A 381 -8.98 -1.27 -19.16
N ILE A 382 -8.97 -0.88 -17.89
CA ILE A 382 -9.51 -1.69 -16.78
C ILE A 382 -11.00 -1.39 -16.58
N GLY A 383 -11.38 -0.12 -16.44
CA GLY A 383 -12.72 0.29 -16.00
C GLY A 383 -13.72 0.46 -17.13
N VAL A 384 -13.29 1.00 -18.29
CA VAL A 384 -14.20 1.30 -19.40
C VAL A 384 -14.29 0.13 -20.38
N LEU A 385 -13.15 -0.40 -20.82
CA LEU A 385 -13.09 -1.48 -21.80
C LEU A 385 -13.12 -2.88 -21.16
N GLY A 386 -12.72 -3.02 -19.89
CA GLY A 386 -12.68 -4.30 -19.20
C GLY A 386 -11.71 -5.34 -19.79
N ILE A 387 -10.75 -4.89 -20.63
CA ILE A 387 -9.79 -5.78 -21.30
C ILE A 387 -8.61 -6.17 -20.43
N VAL A 388 -8.35 -5.41 -19.36
CA VAL A 388 -7.32 -5.68 -18.36
C VAL A 388 -8.02 -5.88 -17.01
N PRO A 389 -7.74 -6.97 -16.28
CA PRO A 389 -8.26 -7.15 -14.93
C PRO A 389 -7.70 -6.09 -13.96
N ILE A 390 -8.39 -5.89 -12.84
CA ILE A 390 -7.89 -5.03 -11.75
C ILE A 390 -6.58 -5.57 -11.19
N PHE A 391 -5.76 -4.70 -10.61
CA PHE A 391 -4.58 -5.09 -9.83
C PHE A 391 -5.04 -5.74 -8.53
N LYS A 392 -4.95 -7.04 -8.48
CA LYS A 392 -5.40 -7.88 -7.38
C LYS A 392 -4.27 -8.24 -6.42
N TYR A 393 -3.08 -8.55 -6.97
CA TYR A 393 -1.95 -9.02 -6.18
C TYR A 393 -0.95 -7.91 -5.91
N VAL A 394 -0.41 -7.88 -4.70
CA VAL A 394 0.68 -6.95 -4.36
C VAL A 394 1.98 -7.55 -4.87
N VAL A 395 2.69 -6.80 -5.68
CA VAL A 395 4.03 -7.12 -6.16
C VAL A 395 5.01 -6.09 -5.62
N PRO A 396 6.29 -6.44 -5.42
CA PRO A 396 7.30 -5.46 -5.06
C PRO A 396 7.35 -4.33 -6.09
N TRP A 397 7.47 -3.10 -5.64
CA TRP A 397 7.62 -1.94 -6.53
C TRP A 397 8.86 -2.04 -7.46
N THR A 398 9.84 -2.83 -7.05
CA THR A 398 11.04 -3.17 -7.84
C THR A 398 10.81 -4.24 -8.90
N MET A 399 9.58 -4.74 -9.07
CA MET A 399 9.31 -5.78 -10.07
C MET A 399 9.55 -5.22 -11.47
N PRO A 400 10.29 -5.95 -12.34
CA PRO A 400 10.55 -5.51 -13.70
C PRO A 400 9.28 -5.25 -14.50
N LEU A 401 9.39 -4.31 -15.44
CA LEU A 401 8.32 -4.00 -16.40
C LEU A 401 7.80 -5.28 -17.07
N PHE A 402 6.54 -5.32 -17.42
CA PHE A 402 5.76 -6.46 -17.91
C PHE A 402 5.41 -7.48 -16.81
N PHE A 403 6.38 -7.89 -15.99
CA PHE A 403 6.10 -8.85 -14.92
C PHE A 403 5.26 -8.23 -13.79
N GLY A 404 5.49 -6.96 -13.46
CA GLY A 404 4.70 -6.24 -12.44
C GLY A 404 3.21 -6.20 -12.80
N GLY A 405 2.89 -5.85 -14.04
CA GLY A 405 1.51 -5.83 -14.52
C GLY A 405 0.91 -7.23 -14.65
N THR A 406 1.68 -8.19 -15.21
CA THR A 406 1.21 -9.57 -15.38
C THR A 406 0.88 -10.22 -14.05
N ILE A 407 1.78 -10.15 -13.09
CA ILE A 407 1.60 -10.74 -11.76
C ILE A 407 0.55 -9.95 -10.96
N GLY A 408 0.64 -8.62 -10.97
CA GLY A 408 -0.27 -7.76 -10.21
C GLY A 408 -1.75 -7.92 -10.59
N THR A 409 -2.02 -8.16 -11.87
CA THR A 409 -3.39 -8.42 -12.37
C THR A 409 -3.74 -9.92 -12.44
N GLY A 410 -2.76 -10.82 -12.36
CA GLY A 410 -2.93 -12.24 -12.63
C GLY A 410 -3.21 -12.54 -14.12
N SER A 411 -2.87 -11.62 -15.03
CA SER A 411 -3.16 -11.72 -16.46
C SER A 411 -2.04 -11.11 -17.30
N ILE A 412 -1.71 -11.75 -18.44
CA ILE A 412 -0.77 -11.21 -19.41
C ILE A 412 -1.17 -9.83 -19.92
N MET A 413 -2.48 -9.51 -19.90
CA MET A 413 -3.01 -8.22 -20.32
C MET A 413 -2.51 -7.07 -19.44
N GLY A 414 -2.23 -7.32 -18.14
CA GLY A 414 -1.58 -6.34 -17.27
C GLY A 414 -0.14 -6.02 -17.70
N GLY A 415 0.61 -7.02 -18.14
CA GLY A 415 1.95 -6.83 -18.71
C GLY A 415 1.90 -6.08 -20.04
N LEU A 416 0.94 -6.42 -20.92
CA LEU A 416 0.74 -5.70 -22.18
C LEU A 416 0.36 -4.23 -21.95
N LEU A 417 -0.47 -3.94 -20.95
CA LEU A 417 -0.80 -2.57 -20.56
C LEU A 417 0.46 -1.79 -20.16
N GLN A 418 1.39 -2.40 -19.40
CA GLN A 418 2.67 -1.76 -19.05
C GLN A 418 3.52 -1.44 -20.29
N LEU A 419 3.51 -2.31 -21.31
CA LEU A 419 4.22 -2.04 -22.58
C LEU A 419 3.56 -0.90 -23.36
N VAL A 420 2.23 -0.80 -23.33
CA VAL A 420 1.51 0.35 -23.92
C VAL A 420 1.88 1.64 -23.20
N TRP A 421 1.87 1.65 -21.86
CA TRP A 421 2.33 2.79 -21.08
C TRP A 421 3.75 3.20 -21.47
N LEU A 422 4.69 2.26 -21.50
CA LEU A 422 6.09 2.52 -21.90
C LEU A 422 6.18 3.15 -23.29
N ALA A 423 5.44 2.64 -24.27
CA ALA A 423 5.44 3.19 -25.62
C ALA A 423 4.91 4.64 -25.64
N VAL A 424 3.82 4.91 -24.93
CA VAL A 424 3.26 6.27 -24.80
C VAL A 424 4.22 7.19 -24.07
N ASP A 425 4.88 6.72 -23.02
CA ASP A 425 5.88 7.48 -22.27
C ASP A 425 7.01 7.97 -23.19
N VAL A 426 7.56 7.06 -24.00
CA VAL A 426 8.62 7.40 -24.97
C VAL A 426 8.13 8.48 -25.94
N VAL A 427 6.90 8.36 -26.46
CA VAL A 427 6.32 9.33 -27.39
C VAL A 427 6.15 10.70 -26.74
N ILE A 428 5.69 10.75 -25.48
CA ILE A 428 5.50 12.03 -24.77
C ILE A 428 6.84 12.66 -24.40
N TYR A 429 7.83 11.88 -23.98
CA TYR A 429 9.15 12.41 -23.63
C TYR A 429 9.98 12.86 -24.86
N ALA A 430 9.81 12.22 -26.03
CA ALA A 430 10.62 12.47 -27.22
C ALA A 430 10.72 13.96 -27.63
N PRO A 431 9.62 14.73 -27.76
CA PRO A 431 9.73 16.14 -28.16
C PRO A 431 10.52 16.98 -27.17
N PHE A 432 10.41 16.70 -25.87
CA PHE A 432 11.13 17.44 -24.82
C PHE A 432 12.63 17.09 -24.83
N VAL A 433 12.99 15.85 -25.08
CA VAL A 433 14.37 15.42 -25.27
C VAL A 433 14.98 16.08 -26.52
N ILE A 434 14.23 16.15 -27.63
CA ILE A 434 14.66 16.80 -28.85
C ILE A 434 14.90 18.31 -28.64
N VAL A 435 13.99 18.99 -27.92
CA VAL A 435 14.16 20.39 -27.55
C VAL A 435 15.33 20.55 -26.59
N GLY A 436 15.54 19.66 -25.67
CA GLY A 436 16.70 19.63 -24.77
C GLY A 436 18.03 19.61 -25.46
N ASN A 437 18.14 19.04 -26.68
CA ASN A 437 19.37 19.08 -27.49
C ASN A 437 19.82 20.51 -27.89
N LYS A 438 18.89 21.48 -27.81
CA LYS A 438 19.21 22.90 -28.17
C LYS A 438 19.61 23.74 -26.95
N MET A 439 19.47 23.20 -25.74
CA MET A 439 19.92 23.87 -24.52
C MET A 439 21.41 23.72 -24.38
N LYS A 440 22.11 24.76 -23.93
CA LYS A 440 23.53 24.66 -23.57
C LYS A 440 23.70 23.75 -22.38
N ASP A 441 24.78 22.99 -22.31
CA ASP A 441 25.16 22.29 -21.10
C ASP A 441 25.75 23.30 -20.11
N ASP A 442 25.36 23.25 -18.83
CA ASP A 442 25.86 24.16 -17.79
C ASP A 442 27.39 24.02 -17.54
N VAL A 443 28.04 23.08 -18.22
CA VAL A 443 29.49 22.82 -18.13
C VAL A 443 30.31 23.76 -19.08
N ASP A 444 29.65 24.49 -19.96
CA ASP A 444 30.34 25.41 -20.91
C ASP A 444 30.57 26.82 -20.32
N GLU A 445 30.28 27.07 -19.05
CA GLU A 445 30.45 28.37 -18.37
C GLU A 445 31.55 28.38 -17.29
N GLU A 446 32.40 27.35 -17.15
CA GLU A 446 33.66 27.37 -16.39
C GLU A 446 34.86 27.35 -17.41
#